data_ca6b7878f54cb3e43e582785a5eff014
#
_entry.id   ca6b7878f54cb3e43e582785a5eff014
#
_cell.length_a   1.000
_cell.length_b   1.000
_cell.length_c   1.000
_cell.angle_alpha   90.00
_cell.angle_beta   90.00
_cell.angle_gamma   90.00
#
_symmetry.space_group_name_H-M   'P 1'
#
loop_
_entity.id
_entity.type
_entity.pdbx_description
1 polymer ?
#
loop_
_entity_poly.entity_id
_entity_poly.type
_entity_poly.pdbx_seq_one_letter_code
_entity_poly.pdbx_strand_id
1 'polypeptide(L)'
;MDFSYYNFHIFPIISSFVFFLLLCSTVFPAVSAAPFEDFRRMNQTFRPGEESKKLRLIRTHLMKINKPSVKTIQSPDGDVMDCVLVHHQPAFDHPVLKGTKPLDPPERPNGYHHPGMESENYQLWSLSGESCPEGTIPIRRTTEGDILRANSIQRFGRKIPKPVRRDSSNGGHEHAVGYVSGEEYYGAKASINVWDPKVTDRFEFSLSQMWVISGSFGDDLNTIEAGWQVSPELYGDNYPRFFTYWTTDAYQATGCYNLLCSGFVQTNNKIAIGAAISPTSSYNGGQFDISLLIWKDPKHGNWWLEFGSGVLVGYWPASLFTHLRDHASMVQFGGEVVNSQSSGSHTSTEMGSGHFSGEGFGKASYFRNMQVVDWDNSLIPLSNLKVLADNPNCYDIRGGINNVWGNYIYYGGPGKNPRCP
;
A
#
# COMPACT_ATOMS: atom_id res chain seq x y z
N MET A 1 0.38 38.00 -69.78
CA MET A 1 -0.08 39.37 -69.86
C MET A 1 -1.32 39.44 -69.03
N ASP A 2 -1.35 40.38 -68.17
CA ASP A 2 -2.31 40.81 -67.16
C ASP A 2 -2.04 40.35 -65.74
N PHE A 3 -1.43 41.27 -65.04
CA PHE A 3 -1.28 41.30 -63.63
C PHE A 3 -2.52 41.93 -63.00
N SER A 4 -3.20 41.19 -62.11
CA SER A 4 -4.27 41.74 -61.27
C SER A 4 -3.78 41.88 -59.82
N TYR A 5 -3.71 43.11 -59.37
CA TYR A 5 -3.36 43.49 -57.99
C TYR A 5 -4.55 43.19 -57.06
N TYR A 6 -4.31 42.41 -55.99
CA TYR A 6 -5.23 42.34 -54.85
C TYR A 6 -4.66 43.20 -53.71
N ASN A 7 -5.38 44.23 -53.37
CA ASN A 7 -5.16 45.05 -52.19
C ASN A 7 -5.63 44.31 -50.94
N PHE A 8 -4.71 43.99 -50.01
CA PHE A 8 -5.08 43.56 -48.67
C PHE A 8 -5.26 44.74 -47.76
N HIS A 9 -6.50 44.99 -47.30
CA HIS A 9 -6.79 45.89 -46.19
C HIS A 9 -6.37 45.25 -44.88
N ILE A 10 -5.36 45.78 -44.22
CA ILE A 10 -4.96 45.47 -42.86
C ILE A 10 -5.86 46.29 -41.93
N PHE A 11 -6.84 45.72 -41.28
CA PHE A 11 -7.56 46.29 -40.15
C PHE A 11 -6.95 45.76 -38.82
N PRO A 12 -6.93 46.54 -37.75
CA PRO A 12 -6.03 46.33 -36.61
C PRO A 12 -6.64 45.29 -35.61
N ILE A 13 -6.00 44.17 -35.50
CA ILE A 13 -6.28 43.14 -34.47
C ILE A 13 -5.60 43.45 -33.13
N ILE A 14 -5.30 44.69 -32.84
CA ILE A 14 -4.58 45.07 -31.62
C ILE A 14 -5.52 45.44 -30.45
N SER A 15 -6.81 45.67 -30.71
CA SER A 15 -7.74 46.07 -29.64
C SER A 15 -8.39 44.93 -28.88
N SER A 16 -8.43 43.71 -29.43
CA SER A 16 -9.05 42.56 -28.75
C SER A 16 -8.14 41.79 -27.80
N PHE A 17 -6.83 41.92 -27.94
CA PHE A 17 -5.88 41.21 -27.06
C PHE A 17 -5.66 41.88 -25.70
N VAL A 18 -5.84 43.21 -25.63
CA VAL A 18 -5.69 43.96 -24.35
C VAL A 18 -6.93 43.79 -23.48
N PHE A 19 -8.11 43.59 -24.05
CA PHE A 19 -9.32 43.34 -23.27
C PHE A 19 -9.41 41.89 -22.71
N PHE A 20 -8.75 40.92 -23.35
CA PHE A 20 -8.70 39.54 -22.85
C PHE A 20 -7.67 39.37 -21.71
N LEU A 21 -6.62 40.18 -21.67
CA LEU A 21 -5.63 40.17 -20.59
C LEU A 21 -6.10 40.88 -19.31
N LEU A 22 -7.10 41.77 -19.40
CA LEU A 22 -7.69 42.45 -18.24
C LEU A 22 -8.87 41.66 -17.63
N LEU A 23 -9.46 40.66 -18.34
CA LEU A 23 -10.50 39.78 -17.81
C LEU A 23 -9.99 38.46 -17.24
N CYS A 24 -8.74 38.10 -17.50
CA CYS A 24 -8.11 36.92 -16.88
C CYS A 24 -7.49 37.18 -15.49
N SER A 25 -7.49 38.41 -15.01
CA SER A 25 -6.88 38.76 -13.71
C SER A 25 -7.82 38.75 -12.51
N THR A 26 -9.09 38.29 -12.67
CA THR A 26 -10.06 38.32 -11.57
C THR A 26 -10.78 37.01 -11.26
N VAL A 27 -10.34 35.88 -11.78
CA VAL A 27 -10.90 34.55 -11.42
C VAL A 27 -9.79 33.56 -11.14
N PHE A 28 -8.93 33.85 -10.15
CA PHE A 28 -8.36 32.80 -9.34
C PHE A 28 -9.25 32.72 -8.09
N PRO A 29 -9.97 31.61 -7.85
CA PRO A 29 -10.45 31.36 -6.51
C PRO A 29 -9.21 31.28 -5.63
N ALA A 30 -9.10 32.19 -4.68
CA ALA A 30 -8.18 32.03 -3.57
C ALA A 30 -8.42 30.61 -3.02
N VAL A 31 -7.45 29.72 -3.17
CA VAL A 31 -7.40 28.50 -2.39
C VAL A 31 -7.29 29.00 -0.96
N SER A 32 -8.43 29.10 -0.32
CA SER A 32 -8.52 29.33 1.11
C SER A 32 -7.76 28.18 1.73
N ALA A 33 -6.55 28.48 2.22
CA ALA A 33 -5.91 27.63 3.20
C ALA A 33 -6.93 27.46 4.32
N ALA A 34 -7.51 26.28 4.43
CA ALA A 34 -8.41 25.94 5.52
C ALA A 34 -7.66 26.29 6.81
N PRO A 35 -8.27 27.07 7.70
CA PRO A 35 -7.58 27.44 8.92
C PRO A 35 -7.32 26.16 9.74
N PHE A 36 -6.13 26.09 10.29
CA PHE A 36 -5.61 25.06 11.20
C PHE A 36 -6.39 24.99 12.54
N GLU A 37 -7.69 25.30 12.52
CA GLU A 37 -8.52 25.43 13.73
C GLU A 37 -9.40 24.24 14.07
N ASP A 38 -9.45 23.17 13.25
CA ASP A 38 -10.34 22.03 13.55
C ASP A 38 -9.74 20.97 14.48
N PHE A 39 -8.53 21.21 14.98
CA PHE A 39 -7.90 20.38 16.02
C PHE A 39 -8.46 20.60 17.44
N ARG A 40 -9.35 21.57 17.64
CA ARG A 40 -9.87 21.93 18.98
C ARG A 40 -11.18 21.28 19.40
N ARG A 41 -11.78 20.39 18.61
CA ARG A 41 -13.04 19.71 18.98
C ARG A 41 -12.93 18.25 19.36
N MET A 42 -11.77 17.79 19.81
CA MET A 42 -11.75 16.60 20.67
C MET A 42 -11.86 17.09 22.12
N ASN A 43 -13.06 17.02 22.68
CA ASN A 43 -13.35 17.26 24.11
C ASN A 43 -12.68 16.17 24.98
N GLN A 44 -11.36 16.17 25.02
CA GLN A 44 -10.58 15.58 26.09
C GLN A 44 -9.93 16.74 26.84
N THR A 45 -10.50 17.10 28.00
CA THR A 45 -9.90 18.03 28.94
C THR A 45 -8.62 17.44 29.51
N PHE A 46 -7.52 17.50 28.71
CA PHE A 46 -6.19 17.21 29.23
C PHE A 46 -5.73 18.35 30.11
N ARG A 47 -5.28 18.04 31.32
CA ARG A 47 -4.58 19.01 32.14
C ARG A 47 -3.27 19.39 31.46
N PRO A 48 -2.86 20.65 31.43
CA PRO A 48 -1.65 21.11 30.70
C PRO A 48 -0.37 20.29 30.98
N GLY A 49 -0.23 19.73 32.17
CA GLY A 49 0.90 18.88 32.53
C GLY A 49 0.88 17.46 31.89
N GLU A 50 -0.29 16.92 31.59
CA GLU A 50 -0.44 15.61 30.96
C GLU A 50 -0.18 15.67 29.45
N GLU A 51 -0.61 16.74 28.79
CA GLU A 51 -0.31 16.99 27.38
C GLU A 51 1.20 17.11 27.14
N SER A 52 1.89 17.87 27.97
CA SER A 52 3.35 18.01 27.94
C SER A 52 4.06 16.66 28.13
N LYS A 53 3.56 15.80 29.01
CA LYS A 53 4.11 14.47 29.24
C LYS A 53 3.90 13.54 28.02
N LYS A 54 2.69 13.56 27.42
CA LYS A 54 2.37 12.77 26.22
C LYS A 54 3.25 13.17 25.06
N LEU A 55 3.38 14.47 24.76
CA LEU A 55 4.24 14.97 23.69
C LEU A 55 5.72 14.60 23.90
N ARG A 56 6.22 14.66 25.12
CA ARG A 56 7.58 14.23 25.43
C ARG A 56 7.81 12.73 25.16
N LEU A 57 6.84 11.88 25.50
CA LEU A 57 6.90 10.44 25.20
C LEU A 57 6.89 10.19 23.67
N ILE A 58 6.03 10.91 22.94
CA ILE A 58 5.98 10.84 21.47
C ILE A 58 7.33 11.24 20.86
N ARG A 59 7.90 12.35 21.27
CA ARG A 59 9.22 12.81 20.78
C ARG A 59 10.33 11.83 21.09
N THR A 60 10.33 11.25 22.28
CA THR A 60 11.28 10.20 22.64
C THR A 60 11.13 8.95 21.74
N HIS A 61 9.89 8.57 21.43
CA HIS A 61 9.63 7.47 20.52
C HIS A 61 10.06 7.79 19.07
N LEU A 62 9.78 9.01 18.58
CA LEU A 62 10.22 9.47 17.27
C LEU A 62 11.75 9.45 17.11
N MET A 63 12.50 9.89 18.13
CA MET A 63 13.95 9.81 18.12
C MET A 63 14.48 8.37 18.03
N LYS A 64 13.70 7.38 18.46
CA LYS A 64 14.06 5.96 18.37
C LYS A 64 13.77 5.37 16.99
N ILE A 65 12.62 5.71 16.39
CA ILE A 65 12.18 5.09 15.13
C ILE A 65 12.70 5.83 13.89
N ASN A 66 12.80 7.17 13.92
CA ASN A 66 13.41 7.94 12.84
C ASN A 66 14.94 7.83 12.95
N LYS A 67 15.52 7.10 12.01
CA LYS A 67 16.95 6.88 11.97
C LYS A 67 17.72 8.07 11.42
N PRO A 68 18.99 8.29 11.78
CA PRO A 68 19.80 9.34 11.17
C PRO A 68 19.86 9.20 9.65
N SER A 69 19.56 10.28 8.93
CA SER A 69 19.59 10.34 7.47
C SER A 69 20.82 11.09 6.96
N VAL A 70 21.35 10.65 5.81
CA VAL A 70 22.45 11.35 5.12
C VAL A 70 21.93 12.36 4.09
N LYS A 71 20.69 12.18 3.63
CA LYS A 71 19.95 13.08 2.73
C LYS A 71 18.47 13.01 3.07
N THR A 72 17.75 14.09 2.83
CA THR A 72 16.29 14.16 2.97
C THR A 72 15.69 14.65 1.67
N ILE A 73 14.61 14.01 1.21
CA ILE A 73 13.89 14.35 -0.02
C ILE A 73 12.45 14.71 0.36
N GLN A 74 11.96 15.83 -0.17
CA GLN A 74 10.57 16.26 -0.02
C GLN A 74 9.74 15.63 -1.15
N SER A 75 8.72 14.89 -0.80
CA SER A 75 7.78 14.33 -1.76
C SER A 75 6.66 15.33 -2.10
N PRO A 76 6.14 15.33 -3.34
CA PRO A 76 5.04 16.21 -3.74
C PRO A 76 3.75 16.06 -2.90
N ASP A 77 3.53 14.89 -2.29
CA ASP A 77 2.39 14.61 -1.39
C ASP A 77 2.59 15.12 0.05
N GLY A 78 3.71 15.80 0.31
CA GLY A 78 4.06 16.35 1.62
C GLY A 78 4.86 15.41 2.52
N ASP A 79 5.09 14.17 2.11
CA ASP A 79 5.96 13.25 2.84
C ASP A 79 7.42 13.69 2.81
N VAL A 80 8.15 13.28 3.81
CA VAL A 80 9.59 13.43 3.91
C VAL A 80 10.24 12.06 3.85
N MET A 81 11.10 11.84 2.84
CA MET A 81 11.87 10.61 2.69
C MET A 81 13.28 10.83 3.23
N ASP A 82 13.62 10.08 4.27
CA ASP A 82 14.96 10.04 4.85
C ASP A 82 15.80 8.95 4.19
N CYS A 83 16.91 9.33 3.58
CA CYS A 83 17.89 8.38 3.05
C CYS A 83 18.78 7.92 4.20
N VAL A 84 18.48 6.75 4.74
CA VAL A 84 19.15 6.15 5.89
C VAL A 84 20.21 5.15 5.42
N LEU A 85 21.39 5.14 6.04
CA LEU A 85 22.40 4.12 5.73
C LEU A 85 21.83 2.72 5.94
N VAL A 86 22.05 1.82 4.98
CA VAL A 86 21.49 0.47 4.97
C VAL A 86 21.69 -0.27 6.29
N HIS A 87 22.86 -0.13 6.91
CA HIS A 87 23.19 -0.78 8.18
C HIS A 87 22.60 -0.09 9.42
N HIS A 88 21.97 1.07 9.28
CA HIS A 88 21.29 1.80 10.35
C HIS A 88 19.77 1.64 10.32
N GLN A 89 19.21 0.90 9.37
CA GLN A 89 17.77 0.71 9.25
C GLN A 89 17.14 0.01 10.46
N PRO A 90 15.82 0.18 10.71
CA PRO A 90 15.15 -0.42 11.87
C PRO A 90 15.27 -1.94 12.00
N ALA A 91 15.46 -2.65 10.89
CA ALA A 91 15.64 -4.11 10.88
C ALA A 91 16.72 -4.57 11.86
N PHE A 92 17.85 -3.86 11.93
CA PHE A 92 19.00 -4.23 12.76
C PHE A 92 18.87 -3.84 14.23
N ASP A 93 17.75 -3.26 14.65
CA ASP A 93 17.38 -3.15 16.06
C ASP A 93 16.87 -4.50 16.62
N HIS A 94 16.53 -5.45 15.74
CA HIS A 94 16.08 -6.79 16.16
C HIS A 94 17.27 -7.58 16.75
N PRO A 95 17.11 -8.21 17.93
CA PRO A 95 18.23 -8.90 18.60
C PRO A 95 18.96 -9.94 17.73
N VAL A 96 18.19 -10.68 16.90
CA VAL A 96 18.72 -11.72 15.99
C VAL A 96 19.48 -11.12 14.80
N LEU A 97 19.15 -9.89 14.38
CA LEU A 97 19.76 -9.23 13.21
C LEU A 97 20.86 -8.24 13.58
N LYS A 98 21.01 -7.94 14.86
CA LYS A 98 21.98 -6.96 15.35
C LYS A 98 23.41 -7.36 14.95
N GLY A 99 24.10 -6.46 14.24
CA GLY A 99 25.47 -6.69 13.78
C GLY A 99 25.59 -7.54 12.50
N THR A 100 24.47 -7.98 11.91
CA THR A 100 24.47 -8.62 10.59
C THR A 100 24.51 -7.58 9.48
N LYS A 101 24.75 -8.02 8.24
CA LYS A 101 24.69 -7.20 7.03
C LYS A 101 23.54 -7.66 6.14
N PRO A 102 22.97 -6.77 5.30
CA PRO A 102 22.06 -7.20 4.26
C PRO A 102 22.68 -8.29 3.40
N LEU A 103 21.85 -9.23 2.96
CA LEU A 103 22.28 -10.31 2.08
C LEU A 103 22.36 -9.83 0.63
N ASP A 104 23.18 -10.50 -0.14
CA ASP A 104 23.22 -10.36 -1.60
C ASP A 104 21.89 -10.82 -2.22
N PRO A 105 21.55 -10.31 -3.42
CA PRO A 105 20.35 -10.71 -4.14
C PRO A 105 20.24 -12.23 -4.30
N PRO A 106 19.06 -12.82 -4.07
CA PRO A 106 18.84 -14.26 -4.19
C PRO A 106 18.67 -14.69 -5.65
N GLU A 107 18.70 -15.99 -5.88
CA GLU A 107 18.22 -16.59 -7.12
C GLU A 107 16.69 -16.39 -7.24
N ARG A 108 16.25 -15.97 -8.42
CA ARG A 108 14.83 -15.83 -8.72
C ARG A 108 14.22 -17.18 -9.08
N PRO A 109 12.90 -17.35 -8.91
CA PRO A 109 12.22 -18.57 -9.33
C PRO A 109 12.37 -18.83 -10.82
N ASN A 110 12.47 -20.09 -11.19
CA ASN A 110 12.44 -20.54 -12.59
C ASN A 110 11.13 -20.09 -13.26
N GLY A 111 11.18 -19.78 -14.57
CA GLY A 111 10.01 -19.25 -15.27
C GLY A 111 9.74 -17.76 -15.00
N TYR A 112 10.61 -17.10 -14.22
CA TYR A 112 10.57 -15.67 -14.07
C TYR A 112 11.03 -15.00 -15.36
N HIS A 113 10.13 -14.21 -15.96
CA HIS A 113 10.46 -13.36 -17.08
C HIS A 113 10.67 -11.94 -16.57
N HIS A 114 11.85 -11.39 -16.77
CA HIS A 114 12.13 -10.00 -16.45
C HIS A 114 11.26 -9.12 -17.36
N PRO A 115 10.34 -8.31 -16.83
CA PRO A 115 9.74 -7.27 -17.65
C PRO A 115 10.86 -6.36 -18.11
N GLY A 116 10.86 -5.98 -19.39
CA GLY A 116 11.92 -5.13 -19.96
C GLY A 116 12.18 -3.91 -19.09
N MET A 117 13.43 -3.41 -19.10
CA MET A 117 13.91 -2.32 -18.27
C MET A 117 13.25 -0.96 -18.62
N GLU A 118 11.95 -0.83 -18.46
CA GLU A 118 11.34 0.47 -18.31
C GLU A 118 11.36 0.81 -16.81
N SER A 119 12.15 1.82 -16.45
CA SER A 119 12.22 2.40 -15.14
C SER A 119 10.90 3.16 -14.88
N GLU A 120 9.84 2.42 -14.60
CA GLU A 120 8.57 3.01 -14.24
C GLU A 120 8.68 3.56 -12.80
N ASN A 121 8.58 4.88 -12.68
CA ASN A 121 8.49 5.56 -11.40
C ASN A 121 7.06 5.40 -10.86
N TYR A 122 6.84 4.37 -10.07
CA TYR A 122 5.52 4.10 -9.47
C TYR A 122 5.22 4.93 -8.22
N GLN A 123 6.13 5.76 -7.74
CA GLN A 123 5.97 6.46 -6.46
C GLN A 123 6.20 7.97 -6.61
N LEU A 124 5.32 8.77 -5.97
CA LEU A 124 5.33 10.24 -6.08
C LEU A 124 6.66 10.86 -5.65
N TRP A 125 7.31 10.36 -4.61
CA TRP A 125 8.54 10.93 -4.09
C TRP A 125 9.71 10.91 -5.10
N SER A 126 9.71 9.96 -6.02
CA SER A 126 10.76 9.80 -7.03
C SER A 126 10.49 10.60 -8.33
N LEU A 127 9.28 11.18 -8.50
CA LEU A 127 8.93 11.98 -9.68
C LEU A 127 9.70 13.31 -9.77
N SER A 128 10.24 13.80 -8.66
CA SER A 128 11.12 14.96 -8.64
C SER A 128 12.47 14.75 -9.33
N GLY A 129 12.80 13.51 -9.72
CA GLY A 129 14.10 13.11 -10.22
C GLY A 129 15.17 12.95 -9.14
N GLU A 130 14.81 13.20 -7.87
CA GLU A 130 15.69 12.94 -6.74
C GLU A 130 15.71 11.46 -6.37
N SER A 131 16.84 11.00 -5.86
CA SER A 131 17.03 9.64 -5.39
C SER A 131 17.90 9.61 -4.13
N CYS A 132 17.76 8.55 -3.38
CA CYS A 132 18.66 8.27 -2.27
C CYS A 132 20.02 7.81 -2.79
N PRO A 133 21.15 8.22 -2.17
CA PRO A 133 22.49 7.76 -2.54
C PRO A 133 22.65 6.24 -2.43
N GLU A 134 23.61 5.68 -3.14
CA GLU A 134 24.00 4.27 -2.95
C GLU A 134 24.41 3.98 -1.51
N GLY A 135 24.12 2.79 -1.03
CA GLY A 135 24.37 2.38 0.36
C GLY A 135 23.34 2.93 1.36
N THR A 136 22.27 3.58 0.87
CA THR A 136 21.15 4.06 1.69
C THR A 136 19.82 3.47 1.23
N ILE A 137 18.82 3.56 2.08
CA ILE A 137 17.43 3.21 1.78
C ILE A 137 16.50 4.39 2.07
N PRO A 138 15.44 4.63 1.27
CA PRO A 138 14.45 5.65 1.58
C PRO A 138 13.47 5.14 2.65
N ILE A 139 13.35 5.90 3.73
CA ILE A 139 12.38 5.65 4.81
C ILE A 139 11.48 6.88 4.93
N ARG A 140 10.16 6.68 4.87
CA ARG A 140 9.20 7.75 5.16
C ARG A 140 9.35 8.17 6.62
N ARG A 141 9.65 9.47 6.83
CA ARG A 141 9.79 10.00 8.19
C ARG A 141 8.46 9.96 8.93
N THR A 142 8.47 9.40 10.13
CA THR A 142 7.31 9.43 11.02
C THR A 142 7.24 10.77 11.73
N THR A 143 6.04 11.36 11.79
CA THR A 143 5.78 12.65 12.42
C THR A 143 5.05 12.52 13.76
N GLU A 144 5.01 13.61 14.55
CA GLU A 144 4.16 13.66 15.75
C GLU A 144 2.68 13.42 15.39
N GLY A 145 2.24 13.96 14.24
CA GLY A 145 0.88 13.79 13.73
C GLY A 145 0.53 12.33 13.45
N ASP A 146 1.46 11.55 12.90
CA ASP A 146 1.24 10.12 12.62
C ASP A 146 0.94 9.35 13.92
N ILE A 147 1.72 9.58 14.98
CA ILE A 147 1.52 8.90 16.27
C ILE A 147 0.25 9.40 16.97
N LEU A 148 -0.06 10.69 16.85
CA LEU A 148 -1.28 11.26 17.46
C LEU A 148 -2.56 10.70 16.82
N ARG A 149 -2.55 10.40 15.52
CA ARG A 149 -3.69 9.76 14.83
C ARG A 149 -3.95 8.34 15.31
N ALA A 150 -2.92 7.59 15.65
CA ALA A 150 -3.02 6.20 16.12
C ALA A 150 -3.55 6.07 17.58
N ASN A 151 -3.94 7.15 18.24
CA ASN A 151 -4.42 7.19 19.65
C ASN A 151 -3.41 6.72 20.71
N SER A 152 -2.42 5.91 20.38
CA SER A 152 -1.35 5.51 21.31
C SER A 152 -0.07 5.11 20.55
N ILE A 153 1.08 5.27 21.21
CA ILE A 153 2.39 4.86 20.68
C ILE A 153 2.43 3.35 20.42
N GLN A 154 1.78 2.55 21.28
CA GLN A 154 1.79 1.08 21.18
C GLN A 154 0.95 0.58 20.00
N ARG A 155 -0.07 1.33 19.58
CA ARG A 155 -0.93 0.99 18.45
C ARG A 155 -0.37 1.47 17.12
N PHE A 156 0.50 2.47 17.14
CA PHE A 156 1.06 3.03 15.93
C PHE A 156 1.82 1.98 15.11
N GLY A 157 1.46 1.84 13.84
CA GLY A 157 2.09 0.89 12.93
C GLY A 157 1.71 -0.59 13.14
N ARG A 158 0.66 -0.89 13.90
CA ARG A 158 0.22 -2.28 14.17
C ARG A 158 -1.24 -2.51 13.79
N LYS A 159 -1.52 -3.68 13.21
CA LYS A 159 -2.86 -4.25 13.17
C LYS A 159 -3.14 -4.80 14.57
N ILE A 160 -4.01 -4.18 15.33
CA ILE A 160 -4.39 -4.70 16.66
C ILE A 160 -5.73 -5.40 16.49
N PRO A 161 -5.86 -6.67 16.89
CA PRO A 161 -7.15 -7.34 16.94
C PRO A 161 -8.07 -6.50 17.82
N LYS A 162 -9.15 -5.98 17.25
CA LYS A 162 -10.21 -5.37 18.08
C LYS A 162 -10.78 -6.49 18.93
N PRO A 163 -11.01 -6.28 20.25
CA PRO A 163 -11.70 -7.27 21.07
C PRO A 163 -13.03 -7.58 20.37
N VAL A 164 -13.23 -8.85 20.05
CA VAL A 164 -14.40 -9.37 19.35
C VAL A 164 -15.63 -8.90 20.09
N ARG A 165 -16.40 -7.95 19.55
CA ARG A 165 -17.79 -7.80 19.95
C ARG A 165 -18.51 -9.08 19.58
N ARG A 166 -19.28 -9.66 20.49
CA ARG A 166 -19.98 -10.94 20.31
C ARG A 166 -20.86 -11.04 19.05
N ASP A 167 -21.08 -9.93 18.35
CA ASP A 167 -22.01 -9.82 17.22
C ASP A 167 -21.36 -9.68 15.84
N SER A 168 -20.01 -9.60 15.73
CA SER A 168 -19.31 -9.63 14.45
C SER A 168 -18.14 -10.62 14.51
N SER A 169 -18.18 -11.64 13.68
CA SER A 169 -17.18 -12.72 13.62
C SER A 169 -15.77 -12.26 13.27
N ASN A 170 -15.58 -11.08 12.63
CA ASN A 170 -14.30 -10.62 12.07
C ASN A 170 -13.84 -9.22 12.54
N GLY A 171 -14.37 -8.68 13.65
CA GLY A 171 -13.90 -7.37 14.16
C GLY A 171 -14.13 -6.18 13.21
N GLY A 172 -15.03 -6.31 12.23
CA GLY A 172 -15.33 -5.32 11.20
C GLY A 172 -14.46 -5.43 9.95
N HIS A 173 -13.55 -6.40 9.87
CA HIS A 173 -12.79 -6.70 8.65
C HIS A 173 -13.66 -7.48 7.68
N GLU A 174 -13.73 -7.02 6.43
CA GLU A 174 -14.47 -7.68 5.34
C GLU A 174 -13.54 -7.88 4.13
N HIS A 175 -13.53 -9.12 3.62
CA HIS A 175 -12.62 -9.56 2.57
C HIS A 175 -13.38 -9.92 1.30
N ALA A 176 -12.73 -9.68 0.15
CA ALA A 176 -13.07 -10.29 -1.12
C ALA A 176 -11.77 -10.83 -1.73
N VAL A 177 -11.51 -12.14 -1.57
CA VAL A 177 -10.22 -12.76 -1.85
C VAL A 177 -10.34 -14.04 -2.68
N GLY A 178 -9.41 -14.20 -3.63
CA GLY A 178 -9.10 -15.49 -4.24
C GLY A 178 -7.96 -16.14 -3.48
N TYR A 179 -8.02 -17.46 -3.29
CA TYR A 179 -7.01 -18.19 -2.53
C TYR A 179 -6.74 -19.59 -3.04
N VAL A 180 -5.55 -20.08 -2.74
CA VAL A 180 -5.13 -21.47 -2.88
C VAL A 180 -4.62 -22.01 -1.55
N SER A 181 -4.90 -23.27 -1.25
CA SER A 181 -4.51 -23.95 -0.01
C SER A 181 -4.45 -25.45 -0.17
N GLY A 182 -3.79 -26.13 0.76
CA GLY A 182 -3.69 -27.60 0.79
C GLY A 182 -2.42 -28.15 0.17
N GLU A 183 -1.53 -27.30 -0.31
CA GLU A 183 -0.19 -27.62 -0.80
C GLU A 183 0.85 -26.78 -0.05
N GLU A 184 2.13 -27.02 -0.32
CA GLU A 184 3.25 -26.20 0.16
C GLU A 184 3.55 -25.11 -0.87
N TYR A 185 3.59 -23.85 -0.41
CA TYR A 185 3.87 -22.69 -1.26
C TYR A 185 5.13 -21.99 -0.79
N TYR A 186 6.02 -21.72 -1.75
CA TYR A 186 7.30 -21.04 -1.51
C TYR A 186 7.30 -19.63 -2.07
N GLY A 187 6.16 -19.12 -2.48
CA GLY A 187 6.01 -17.75 -2.95
C GLY A 187 4.70 -17.51 -3.68
N ALA A 188 4.50 -16.25 -4.04
CA ALA A 188 3.36 -15.78 -4.81
C ALA A 188 3.75 -14.59 -5.68
N LYS A 189 3.16 -14.53 -6.89
CA LYS A 189 3.30 -13.42 -7.83
C LYS A 189 1.93 -12.99 -8.34
N ALA A 190 1.74 -11.68 -8.48
CA ALA A 190 0.57 -11.12 -9.14
C ALA A 190 0.83 -9.69 -9.61
N SER A 191 0.06 -9.23 -10.59
CA SER A 191 -0.11 -7.80 -10.90
C SER A 191 -1.39 -7.31 -10.25
N ILE A 192 -1.31 -6.26 -9.45
CA ILE A 192 -2.37 -5.69 -8.61
C ILE A 192 -2.80 -4.35 -9.21
N ASN A 193 -4.04 -4.24 -9.63
CA ASN A 193 -4.62 -3.00 -10.14
C ASN A 193 -4.68 -1.94 -9.04
N VAL A 194 -4.18 -0.74 -9.31
CA VAL A 194 -4.09 0.35 -8.33
C VAL A 194 -5.22 1.34 -8.54
N TRP A 195 -6.00 1.56 -7.48
CA TRP A 195 -7.10 2.53 -7.43
C TRP A 195 -6.93 3.48 -6.25
N ASP A 196 -7.76 4.51 -6.25
CA ASP A 196 -7.88 5.50 -5.18
C ASP A 196 -9.28 5.40 -4.55
N PRO A 197 -9.55 4.33 -3.75
CA PRO A 197 -10.86 4.12 -3.15
C PRO A 197 -11.19 5.18 -2.11
N LYS A 198 -12.45 5.58 -2.06
CA LYS A 198 -12.95 6.45 -1.00
C LYS A 198 -13.01 5.69 0.33
N VAL A 199 -12.31 6.19 1.33
CA VAL A 199 -12.39 5.76 2.73
C VAL A 199 -13.18 6.80 3.51
N THR A 200 -14.28 6.38 4.16
CA THR A 200 -15.27 7.32 4.73
C THR A 200 -15.03 7.68 6.19
N ASP A 201 -14.34 6.82 6.94
CA ASP A 201 -13.97 7.09 8.33
C ASP A 201 -12.45 6.96 8.50
N ARG A 202 -11.85 7.82 9.31
CA ARG A 202 -10.40 7.81 9.55
C ARG A 202 -9.88 6.53 10.20
N PHE A 203 -10.72 5.73 10.82
CA PHE A 203 -10.38 4.46 11.45
C PHE A 203 -10.62 3.26 10.54
N GLU A 204 -11.06 3.52 9.32
CA GLU A 204 -11.22 2.53 8.27
C GLU A 204 -10.02 2.56 7.33
N PHE A 205 -9.88 1.49 6.55
CA PHE A 205 -8.95 1.43 5.45
C PHE A 205 -9.55 0.61 4.30
N SER A 206 -8.98 0.78 3.14
CA SER A 206 -9.19 -0.09 1.98
C SER A 206 -7.83 -0.51 1.43
N LEU A 207 -7.65 -1.79 1.20
CA LEU A 207 -6.39 -2.32 0.67
C LEU A 207 -6.61 -3.38 -0.40
N SER A 208 -5.55 -3.61 -1.16
CA SER A 208 -5.40 -4.70 -2.11
C SER A 208 -4.02 -5.30 -1.95
N GLN A 209 -3.94 -6.58 -1.62
CA GLN A 209 -2.67 -7.21 -1.26
C GLN A 209 -2.60 -8.70 -1.57
N MET A 210 -1.40 -9.23 -1.52
CA MET A 210 -1.11 -10.65 -1.40
C MET A 210 -0.83 -11.00 0.05
N TRP A 211 -1.32 -12.15 0.50
CA TRP A 211 -0.99 -12.77 1.78
C TRP A 211 -0.29 -14.09 1.54
N VAL A 212 0.86 -14.28 2.15
CA VAL A 212 1.57 -15.55 2.26
C VAL A 212 1.40 -16.02 3.70
N ILE A 213 0.74 -17.16 3.91
CA ILE A 213 0.13 -17.54 5.19
C ILE A 213 0.57 -18.95 5.60
N SER A 214 0.86 -19.14 6.90
CA SER A 214 1.02 -20.45 7.53
C SER A 214 0.59 -20.40 9.00
N GLY A 215 0.20 -21.54 9.58
CA GLY A 215 -0.33 -21.61 10.94
C GLY A 215 -1.84 -21.48 11.04
N SER A 216 -2.36 -21.32 12.25
CA SER A 216 -3.79 -21.36 12.57
C SER A 216 -4.35 -19.95 12.78
N PHE A 217 -5.45 -19.65 12.09
CA PHE A 217 -6.14 -18.38 12.24
C PHE A 217 -6.59 -18.16 13.70
N GLY A 218 -6.29 -16.97 14.22
CA GLY A 218 -6.66 -16.56 15.58
C GLY A 218 -5.76 -17.07 16.70
N ASP A 219 -4.76 -17.90 16.41
CA ASP A 219 -3.87 -18.51 17.40
C ASP A 219 -2.39 -18.20 17.11
N ASP A 220 -1.77 -18.94 16.20
CA ASP A 220 -0.34 -18.86 15.91
C ASP A 220 -0.05 -18.50 14.44
N LEU A 221 -0.98 -17.82 13.79
CA LEU A 221 -0.89 -17.43 12.38
C LEU A 221 0.37 -16.63 12.10
N ASN A 222 1.10 -17.05 11.08
CA ASN A 222 2.16 -16.26 10.47
C ASN A 222 1.67 -15.69 9.15
N THR A 223 1.91 -14.40 8.90
CA THR A 223 1.65 -13.77 7.60
C THR A 223 2.81 -12.93 7.13
N ILE A 224 2.98 -12.90 5.82
CA ILE A 224 3.71 -11.88 5.06
C ILE A 224 2.71 -11.27 4.10
N GLU A 225 2.63 -9.95 4.11
CA GLU A 225 1.63 -9.20 3.35
C GLU A 225 2.31 -8.08 2.57
N ALA A 226 1.93 -7.89 1.30
CA ALA A 226 2.38 -6.78 0.48
C ALA A 226 1.33 -6.39 -0.56
N GLY A 227 1.18 -5.10 -0.78
CA GLY A 227 0.20 -4.53 -1.70
C GLY A 227 0.13 -3.02 -1.60
N TRP A 228 -1.05 -2.47 -1.85
CA TRP A 228 -1.32 -1.06 -1.60
C TRP A 228 -2.50 -0.89 -0.66
N GLN A 229 -2.51 0.22 0.07
CA GLN A 229 -3.62 0.59 0.96
C GLN A 229 -3.85 2.09 0.99
N VAL A 230 -5.12 2.47 1.20
CA VAL A 230 -5.55 3.78 1.64
C VAL A 230 -5.91 3.68 3.11
N SER A 231 -5.17 4.38 3.98
CA SER A 231 -5.34 4.32 5.44
C SER A 231 -5.12 5.70 6.07
N PRO A 232 -6.20 6.49 6.24
CA PRO A 232 -6.09 7.83 6.83
C PRO A 232 -5.56 7.84 8.26
N GLU A 233 -5.81 6.79 9.05
CA GLU A 233 -5.25 6.67 10.40
C GLU A 233 -3.72 6.57 10.35
N LEU A 234 -3.18 5.74 9.45
CA LEU A 234 -1.74 5.47 9.38
C LEU A 234 -0.96 6.61 8.72
N TYR A 235 -1.48 7.16 7.62
CA TYR A 235 -0.72 8.09 6.79
C TYR A 235 -1.19 9.55 6.88
N GLY A 236 -2.45 9.80 7.24
CA GLY A 236 -3.04 11.14 7.36
C GLY A 236 -3.62 11.70 6.06
N ASP A 237 -3.68 10.88 5.02
CA ASP A 237 -4.22 11.22 3.70
C ASP A 237 -4.96 10.01 3.10
N ASN A 238 -5.43 10.15 1.86
CA ASN A 238 -6.18 9.12 1.14
C ASN A 238 -5.41 8.59 -0.09
N TYR A 239 -4.11 8.81 -0.21
CA TYR A 239 -3.35 8.22 -1.31
C TYR A 239 -3.23 6.70 -1.16
N PRO A 240 -3.34 5.91 -2.26
CA PRO A 240 -2.93 4.52 -2.26
C PRO A 240 -1.41 4.45 -2.07
N ARG A 241 -0.98 3.71 -1.06
CA ARG A 241 0.43 3.64 -0.65
C ARG A 241 0.93 2.21 -0.70
N PHE A 242 2.12 2.00 -1.28
CA PHE A 242 2.78 0.70 -1.21
C PHE A 242 3.09 0.36 0.23
N PHE A 243 2.67 -0.80 0.69
CA PHE A 243 2.89 -1.22 2.06
C PHE A 243 3.30 -2.68 2.17
N THR A 244 3.88 -3.00 3.31
CA THR A 244 4.14 -4.36 3.77
C THR A 244 3.64 -4.53 5.19
N TYR A 245 3.29 -5.76 5.56
CA TYR A 245 3.00 -6.16 6.93
C TYR A 245 3.53 -7.57 7.17
N TRP A 246 3.79 -7.92 8.43
CA TRP A 246 4.10 -9.28 8.83
C TRP A 246 3.65 -9.53 10.27
N THR A 247 3.37 -10.80 10.62
CA THR A 247 3.13 -11.25 11.98
C THR A 247 3.53 -12.71 12.15
N THR A 248 3.76 -13.13 13.39
CA THR A 248 4.04 -14.53 13.75
C THR A 248 3.15 -15.07 14.86
N ASP A 249 2.15 -14.31 15.27
CA ASP A 249 1.31 -14.59 16.43
C ASP A 249 -0.14 -14.09 16.22
N ALA A 250 -0.67 -14.21 15.03
CA ALA A 250 -2.03 -13.78 14.68
C ALA A 250 -2.30 -12.30 15.08
N TYR A 251 -1.36 -11.40 14.79
CA TYR A 251 -1.43 -9.96 15.04
C TYR A 251 -1.47 -9.53 16.53
N GLN A 252 -1.11 -10.42 17.46
CA GLN A 252 -1.24 -10.12 18.90
C GLN A 252 -0.16 -9.15 19.40
N ALA A 253 1.11 -9.43 19.15
CA ALA A 253 2.23 -8.64 19.65
C ALA A 253 3.35 -8.43 18.63
N THR A 254 3.51 -9.34 17.65
CA THR A 254 4.59 -9.29 16.66
C THR A 254 4.19 -8.54 15.40
N GLY A 255 5.21 -8.05 14.70
CA GLY A 255 5.04 -7.43 13.39
C GLY A 255 4.58 -5.98 13.40
N CYS A 256 4.58 -5.40 12.22
CA CYS A 256 4.16 -4.02 11.99
C CYS A 256 3.99 -3.73 10.49
N TYR A 257 3.43 -2.57 10.21
CA TYR A 257 3.45 -1.96 8.88
C TYR A 257 4.85 -1.46 8.51
N ASN A 258 5.23 -1.69 7.28
CA ASN A 258 6.39 -1.06 6.63
C ASN A 258 7.69 -1.27 7.44
N LEU A 259 8.43 -0.19 7.68
CA LEU A 259 9.64 -0.18 8.48
C LEU A 259 9.44 0.41 9.89
N LEU A 260 8.19 0.38 10.41
CA LEU A 260 7.85 0.97 11.70
C LEU A 260 8.29 0.15 12.91
N CYS A 261 8.76 -1.07 12.68
CA CYS A 261 9.46 -1.90 13.67
C CYS A 261 10.60 -2.67 13.01
N SER A 262 11.37 -3.40 13.81
CA SER A 262 12.41 -4.28 13.30
C SER A 262 11.81 -5.55 12.69
N GLY A 263 12.45 -6.06 11.62
CA GLY A 263 12.03 -7.29 10.93
C GLY A 263 12.39 -7.31 9.47
N PHE A 264 11.73 -6.51 8.65
CA PHE A 264 12.03 -6.42 7.22
C PHE A 264 13.36 -5.72 6.96
N VAL A 265 14.24 -6.33 6.18
CA VAL A 265 15.52 -5.77 5.75
C VAL A 265 15.40 -5.23 4.34
N GLN A 266 15.38 -3.91 4.19
CA GLN A 266 15.38 -3.27 2.87
C GLN A 266 16.77 -3.21 2.27
N THR A 267 16.90 -3.44 0.94
CA THR A 267 18.21 -3.58 0.27
C THR A 267 18.45 -2.60 -0.86
N ASN A 268 17.46 -1.75 -1.22
CA ASN A 268 17.60 -0.81 -2.34
C ASN A 268 17.24 0.63 -1.95
N ASN A 269 17.67 1.57 -2.80
CA ASN A 269 17.47 3.00 -2.64
C ASN A 269 16.40 3.60 -3.57
N LYS A 270 15.60 2.76 -4.27
CA LYS A 270 14.65 3.21 -5.31
C LYS A 270 13.20 3.16 -4.85
N ILE A 271 12.83 2.24 -3.97
CA ILE A 271 11.46 2.02 -3.52
C ILE A 271 11.36 2.40 -2.05
N ALA A 272 10.42 3.30 -1.72
CA ALA A 272 10.08 3.66 -0.34
C ALA A 272 8.82 2.91 0.09
N ILE A 273 8.93 2.05 1.11
CA ILE A 273 7.75 1.38 1.68
C ILE A 273 6.96 2.42 2.49
N GLY A 274 5.66 2.52 2.25
CA GLY A 274 4.78 3.55 2.82
C GLY A 274 4.57 4.78 1.92
N ALA A 275 5.30 4.89 0.80
CA ALA A 275 5.14 6.02 -0.13
C ALA A 275 3.92 5.87 -1.04
N ALA A 276 3.34 7.00 -1.42
CA ALA A 276 2.19 7.08 -2.32
C ALA A 276 2.54 6.56 -3.73
N ILE A 277 1.62 5.76 -4.29
CA ILE A 277 1.73 5.19 -5.64
C ILE A 277 1.07 6.16 -6.64
N SER A 278 1.70 6.32 -7.79
CA SER A 278 1.19 7.07 -8.93
C SER A 278 1.74 6.47 -10.22
N PRO A 279 0.95 6.39 -11.30
CA PRO A 279 -0.45 6.80 -11.40
C PRO A 279 -1.43 5.79 -10.80
N THR A 280 -2.72 6.20 -10.68
CA THR A 280 -3.83 5.33 -10.31
C THR A 280 -4.75 5.08 -11.50
N SER A 281 -5.50 3.99 -11.47
CA SER A 281 -6.51 3.66 -12.46
C SER A 281 -7.71 4.60 -12.39
N SER A 282 -8.43 4.75 -13.49
CA SER A 282 -9.67 5.53 -13.55
C SER A 282 -10.79 4.76 -14.24
N TYR A 283 -12.03 5.01 -13.80
CA TYR A 283 -13.22 4.35 -14.33
C TYR A 283 -13.39 4.62 -15.82
N ASN A 284 -13.45 3.55 -16.63
CA ASN A 284 -13.44 3.59 -18.10
C ASN A 284 -12.23 4.32 -18.73
N GLY A 285 -11.16 4.52 -17.97
CA GLY A 285 -9.94 5.22 -18.41
C GLY A 285 -8.70 4.35 -18.34
N GLY A 286 -7.54 4.98 -18.13
CA GLY A 286 -6.26 4.31 -17.97
C GLY A 286 -6.29 3.32 -16.80
N GLN A 287 -5.70 2.14 -17.02
CA GLN A 287 -5.56 1.10 -16.00
C GLN A 287 -4.09 0.92 -15.68
N PHE A 288 -3.76 0.98 -14.40
CA PHE A 288 -2.41 0.84 -13.88
C PHE A 288 -2.37 -0.29 -12.88
N ASP A 289 -1.36 -1.11 -12.96
CA ASP A 289 -1.12 -2.16 -11.98
C ASP A 289 0.36 -2.22 -11.58
N ILE A 290 0.60 -2.68 -10.37
CA ILE A 290 1.93 -2.96 -9.85
C ILE A 290 2.13 -4.46 -9.78
N SER A 291 3.26 -4.96 -10.23
CA SER A 291 3.62 -6.37 -10.07
C SER A 291 4.36 -6.56 -8.76
N LEU A 292 3.99 -7.59 -8.00
CA LEU A 292 4.68 -8.02 -6.80
C LEU A 292 5.06 -9.50 -6.91
N LEU A 293 6.24 -9.84 -6.41
CA LEU A 293 6.68 -11.22 -6.22
C LEU A 293 7.24 -11.34 -4.81
N ILE A 294 6.66 -12.27 -4.03
CA ILE A 294 7.19 -12.70 -2.74
C ILE A 294 7.64 -14.13 -2.91
N TRP A 295 8.90 -14.45 -2.58
CA TRP A 295 9.38 -15.83 -2.67
C TRP A 295 10.43 -16.14 -1.63
N LYS A 296 10.52 -17.41 -1.28
CA LYS A 296 11.46 -17.94 -0.34
C LYS A 296 12.76 -18.29 -1.06
N ASP A 297 13.85 -17.66 -0.67
CA ASP A 297 15.18 -17.95 -1.17
C ASP A 297 15.57 -19.41 -0.83
N PRO A 298 15.83 -20.26 -1.83
CA PRO A 298 16.15 -21.66 -1.58
C PRO A 298 17.48 -21.86 -0.84
N LYS A 299 18.39 -20.88 -0.89
CA LYS A 299 19.71 -20.97 -0.26
C LYS A 299 19.70 -20.61 1.21
N HIS A 300 19.01 -19.54 1.60
CA HIS A 300 19.03 -19.01 2.97
C HIS A 300 17.66 -19.09 3.66
N GLY A 301 16.60 -19.42 2.91
CA GLY A 301 15.24 -19.55 3.42
C GLY A 301 14.52 -18.25 3.76
N ASN A 302 15.10 -17.07 3.43
CA ASN A 302 14.47 -15.79 3.70
C ASN A 302 13.39 -15.48 2.64
N TRP A 303 12.37 -14.71 3.02
CA TRP A 303 11.28 -14.32 2.15
C TRP A 303 11.60 -12.98 1.47
N TRP A 304 11.91 -13.02 0.18
CA TRP A 304 12.24 -11.83 -0.59
C TRP A 304 10.99 -11.19 -1.19
N LEU A 305 11.07 -9.87 -1.38
CA LEU A 305 10.04 -9.05 -2.00
C LEU A 305 10.61 -8.29 -3.19
N GLU A 306 9.93 -8.41 -4.33
CA GLU A 306 10.19 -7.64 -5.54
C GLU A 306 8.97 -6.78 -5.89
N PHE A 307 9.20 -5.57 -6.39
CA PHE A 307 8.20 -4.57 -6.74
C PHE A 307 8.39 -4.08 -8.18
N GLY A 308 7.27 -3.92 -8.92
CA GLY A 308 7.25 -3.35 -10.25
C GLY A 308 8.00 -4.20 -11.28
N SER A 309 8.88 -3.59 -12.03
CA SER A 309 9.65 -4.21 -13.12
C SER A 309 10.90 -4.98 -12.65
N GLY A 310 10.88 -5.61 -11.50
CA GLY A 310 11.98 -6.45 -11.02
C GLY A 310 12.90 -5.79 -10.00
N VAL A 311 12.45 -4.74 -9.31
CA VAL A 311 13.23 -4.09 -8.26
C VAL A 311 13.13 -4.89 -6.97
N LEU A 312 14.25 -5.48 -6.51
CA LEU A 312 14.32 -6.12 -5.21
C LEU A 312 14.16 -5.06 -4.12
N VAL A 313 13.10 -5.18 -3.32
CA VAL A 313 12.84 -4.27 -2.19
C VAL A 313 13.67 -4.66 -0.97
N GLY A 314 13.67 -5.96 -0.65
CA GLY A 314 14.32 -6.52 0.52
C GLY A 314 13.74 -7.87 0.91
N TYR A 315 13.92 -8.26 2.17
CA TYR A 315 13.48 -9.56 2.65
C TYR A 315 13.07 -9.58 4.12
N TRP A 316 12.21 -10.52 4.47
CA TRP A 316 11.96 -10.95 5.85
C TRP A 316 12.85 -12.14 6.18
N PRO A 317 13.71 -12.06 7.21
CA PRO A 317 14.50 -13.21 7.67
C PRO A 317 13.60 -14.37 8.12
N ALA A 318 13.91 -15.58 7.69
CA ALA A 318 13.17 -16.79 8.09
C ALA A 318 13.13 -16.98 9.62
N SER A 319 14.16 -16.50 10.32
CA SER A 319 14.25 -16.55 11.79
C SER A 319 13.19 -15.72 12.53
N LEU A 320 12.48 -14.84 11.85
CA LEU A 320 11.35 -14.11 12.43
C LEU A 320 10.12 -15.01 12.65
N PHE A 321 9.99 -16.07 11.85
CA PHE A 321 8.79 -16.87 11.75
C PHE A 321 8.90 -18.21 12.46
N THR A 322 7.75 -18.71 12.91
CA THR A 322 7.58 -20.07 13.38
C THR A 322 7.21 -21.00 12.23
N HIS A 323 6.06 -20.81 11.61
CA HIS A 323 5.54 -21.64 10.53
C HIS A 323 6.09 -21.27 9.15
N LEU A 324 6.13 -19.98 8.79
CA LEU A 324 6.72 -19.51 7.53
C LEU A 324 8.24 -19.70 7.47
N ARG A 325 8.86 -20.19 8.54
CA ARG A 325 10.25 -20.66 8.47
C ARG A 325 10.41 -21.76 7.43
N ASP A 326 9.42 -22.63 7.28
CA ASP A 326 9.47 -23.76 6.37
C ASP A 326 8.80 -23.43 5.03
N HIS A 327 7.50 -23.24 4.98
CA HIS A 327 6.72 -22.88 3.77
C HIS A 327 5.40 -22.23 4.17
N ALA A 328 4.69 -21.71 3.19
CA ALA A 328 3.31 -21.28 3.36
C ALA A 328 2.35 -22.45 3.08
N SER A 329 1.24 -22.50 3.81
CA SER A 329 0.14 -23.47 3.62
C SER A 329 -1.04 -22.87 2.84
N MET A 330 -1.04 -21.55 2.66
CA MET A 330 -2.06 -20.81 1.94
C MET A 330 -1.46 -19.53 1.32
N VAL A 331 -2.00 -19.16 0.15
CA VAL A 331 -1.76 -17.86 -0.48
C VAL A 331 -3.10 -17.26 -0.83
N GLN A 332 -3.25 -15.95 -0.52
CA GLN A 332 -4.47 -15.19 -0.84
C GLN A 332 -4.13 -13.93 -1.66
N PHE A 333 -5.09 -13.49 -2.47
CA PHE A 333 -5.03 -12.32 -3.32
C PHE A 333 -6.38 -11.60 -3.28
N GLY A 334 -6.41 -10.29 -3.03
CA GLY A 334 -7.68 -9.57 -3.06
C GLY A 334 -7.69 -8.31 -2.22
N GLY A 335 -8.89 -7.89 -1.83
CA GLY A 335 -9.15 -6.70 -1.06
C GLY A 335 -9.64 -7.00 0.37
N GLU A 336 -9.38 -6.02 1.24
CA GLU A 336 -9.86 -5.97 2.61
C GLU A 336 -10.29 -4.54 2.94
N VAL A 337 -11.41 -4.40 3.63
CA VAL A 337 -11.93 -3.14 4.15
C VAL A 337 -12.26 -3.30 5.64
N VAL A 338 -12.10 -2.24 6.41
CA VAL A 338 -12.64 -2.19 7.77
C VAL A 338 -13.95 -1.42 7.78
N ASN A 339 -15.01 -2.08 8.20
CA ASN A 339 -16.30 -1.48 8.49
C ASN A 339 -16.37 -1.09 9.97
N SER A 340 -16.28 0.21 10.26
CA SER A 340 -16.31 0.73 11.64
C SER A 340 -17.71 1.03 12.16
N GLN A 341 -18.74 0.88 11.31
CA GLN A 341 -20.11 1.23 11.66
C GLN A 341 -20.72 0.28 12.72
N SER A 342 -21.67 0.79 13.46
CA SER A 342 -22.43 -0.03 14.41
C SER A 342 -23.41 -0.97 13.68
N SER A 343 -23.82 -2.05 14.37
CA SER A 343 -24.77 -3.04 13.83
C SER A 343 -26.01 -2.39 13.21
N GLY A 344 -26.36 -2.80 11.98
CA GLY A 344 -27.52 -2.32 11.24
C GLY A 344 -27.23 -1.21 10.21
N SER A 345 -25.99 -0.74 10.09
CA SER A 345 -25.55 0.15 9.01
C SER A 345 -24.18 -0.30 8.51
N HIS A 346 -23.97 -0.24 7.21
CA HIS A 346 -22.68 -0.55 6.59
C HIS A 346 -21.93 0.72 6.22
N THR A 347 -20.59 0.68 6.22
CA THR A 347 -19.76 1.77 5.75
C THR A 347 -19.89 1.96 4.23
N SER A 348 -19.68 3.21 3.77
CA SER A 348 -19.51 3.54 2.35
C SER A 348 -18.04 3.56 1.92
N THR A 349 -17.14 2.98 2.71
CA THR A 349 -15.75 2.78 2.30
C THR A 349 -15.69 1.80 1.15
N GLU A 350 -15.03 2.19 0.07
CA GLU A 350 -14.94 1.42 -1.16
C GLU A 350 -13.85 0.36 -1.08
N MET A 351 -14.09 -0.80 -1.69
CA MET A 351 -13.06 -1.81 -1.91
C MET A 351 -12.60 -1.78 -3.37
N GLY A 352 -11.29 -1.75 -3.59
CA GLY A 352 -10.72 -1.71 -4.94
C GLY A 352 -11.09 -0.43 -5.67
N SER A 353 -11.88 -0.54 -6.74
CA SER A 353 -12.38 0.60 -7.51
C SER A 353 -13.70 1.18 -6.98
N GLY A 354 -14.30 0.59 -5.95
CA GLY A 354 -15.67 0.88 -5.54
C GLY A 354 -16.76 0.23 -6.42
N HIS A 355 -16.38 -0.54 -7.43
CA HIS A 355 -17.29 -1.20 -8.37
C HIS A 355 -17.27 -2.71 -8.19
N PHE A 356 -18.43 -3.36 -8.43
CA PHE A 356 -18.57 -4.80 -8.30
C PHE A 356 -17.83 -5.56 -9.40
N SER A 357 -17.35 -6.76 -9.08
CA SER A 357 -16.57 -7.63 -9.96
C SER A 357 -17.22 -7.86 -11.33
N GLY A 358 -18.55 -7.87 -11.40
CA GLY A 358 -19.32 -8.07 -12.63
C GLY A 358 -19.18 -6.98 -13.67
N GLU A 359 -18.66 -5.79 -13.31
CA GLU A 359 -18.44 -4.70 -14.25
C GLU A 359 -17.19 -4.90 -15.13
N GLY A 360 -16.24 -5.76 -14.69
CA GLY A 360 -15.09 -6.20 -15.48
C GLY A 360 -14.02 -5.15 -15.69
N PHE A 361 -13.20 -5.36 -16.73
CA PHE A 361 -12.03 -4.54 -17.04
C PHE A 361 -12.37 -3.07 -17.28
N GLY A 362 -11.51 -2.19 -16.74
CA GLY A 362 -11.66 -0.74 -16.83
C GLY A 362 -12.64 -0.15 -15.80
N LYS A 363 -13.30 -0.99 -15.01
CA LYS A 363 -14.30 -0.59 -14.01
C LYS A 363 -14.07 -1.23 -12.65
N ALA A 364 -14.04 -2.56 -12.58
CA ALA A 364 -13.75 -3.30 -11.36
C ALA A 364 -12.24 -3.44 -11.15
N SER A 365 -11.80 -3.47 -9.90
CA SER A 365 -10.42 -3.78 -9.55
C SER A 365 -10.08 -5.23 -9.88
N TYR A 366 -8.79 -5.51 -10.16
CA TYR A 366 -8.37 -6.85 -10.54
C TYR A 366 -6.99 -7.23 -9.98
N PHE A 367 -6.78 -8.54 -9.86
CA PHE A 367 -5.47 -9.17 -9.87
C PHE A 367 -5.34 -9.99 -11.17
N ARG A 368 -4.16 -9.97 -11.77
CA ARG A 368 -3.85 -10.77 -12.97
C ARG A 368 -2.47 -11.40 -12.86
N ASN A 369 -2.16 -12.35 -13.74
CA ASN A 369 -0.90 -13.09 -13.74
C ASN A 369 -0.61 -13.73 -12.38
N MET A 370 -1.65 -14.26 -11.73
CA MET A 370 -1.55 -14.86 -10.41
C MET A 370 -0.85 -16.20 -10.50
N GLN A 371 0.24 -16.35 -9.79
CA GLN A 371 1.10 -17.53 -9.75
C GLN A 371 1.57 -17.82 -8.32
N VAL A 372 1.99 -19.03 -8.06
CA VAL A 372 2.71 -19.44 -6.84
C VAL A 372 4.11 -19.94 -7.18
N VAL A 373 4.98 -19.98 -6.20
CA VAL A 373 6.29 -20.63 -6.31
C VAL A 373 6.19 -21.97 -5.61
N ASP A 374 6.56 -23.04 -6.32
CA ASP A 374 6.58 -24.40 -5.81
C ASP A 374 7.89 -24.75 -5.07
N TRP A 375 7.97 -25.99 -4.59
CA TRP A 375 9.15 -26.52 -3.87
C TRP A 375 10.44 -26.54 -4.70
N ASP A 376 10.32 -26.59 -6.03
CA ASP A 376 11.46 -26.56 -6.97
C ASP A 376 11.85 -25.14 -7.41
N ASN A 377 11.41 -24.15 -6.64
CA ASN A 377 11.63 -22.73 -6.92
C ASN A 377 11.19 -22.35 -8.35
N SER A 378 10.03 -22.84 -8.78
CA SER A 378 9.44 -22.53 -10.08
C SER A 378 8.12 -21.77 -9.94
N LEU A 379 7.94 -20.71 -10.78
CA LEU A 379 6.67 -20.00 -10.90
C LEU A 379 5.68 -20.84 -11.71
N ILE A 380 4.60 -21.24 -11.06
CA ILE A 380 3.54 -22.06 -11.68
C ILE A 380 2.17 -21.35 -11.59
N PRO A 381 1.27 -21.57 -12.57
CA PRO A 381 -0.12 -21.09 -12.49
C PRO A 381 -0.82 -21.64 -11.26
N LEU A 382 -1.84 -20.90 -10.77
CA LEU A 382 -2.66 -21.37 -9.66
C LEU A 382 -3.50 -22.60 -10.10
N SER A 383 -3.46 -23.64 -9.29
CA SER A 383 -4.41 -24.76 -9.35
C SER A 383 -5.52 -24.54 -8.32
N ASN A 384 -6.77 -24.88 -8.67
CA ASN A 384 -7.92 -24.87 -7.76
C ASN A 384 -8.14 -23.53 -7.04
N LEU A 385 -8.03 -22.40 -7.75
CA LEU A 385 -8.35 -21.08 -7.21
C LEU A 385 -9.77 -21.06 -6.68
N LYS A 386 -9.92 -20.80 -5.38
CA LYS A 386 -11.20 -20.58 -4.69
C LYS A 386 -11.41 -19.10 -4.48
N VAL A 387 -12.66 -18.66 -4.38
CA VAL A 387 -13.02 -17.27 -4.07
C VAL A 387 -13.90 -17.21 -2.83
N LEU A 388 -13.73 -16.17 -2.03
CA LEU A 388 -14.47 -15.87 -0.81
C LEU A 388 -14.80 -14.40 -0.76
N ALA A 389 -16.03 -14.06 -0.44
CA ALA A 389 -16.44 -12.71 -0.03
C ALA A 389 -17.22 -12.81 1.27
N ASP A 390 -16.78 -12.08 2.31
CA ASP A 390 -17.44 -12.10 3.63
C ASP A 390 -18.84 -11.51 3.53
N ASN A 391 -19.01 -10.44 2.73
CA ASN A 391 -20.30 -9.80 2.51
C ASN A 391 -20.51 -9.47 1.01
N PRO A 392 -20.99 -10.44 0.20
CA PRO A 392 -21.08 -10.28 -1.25
C PRO A 392 -22.09 -9.24 -1.74
N ASN A 393 -22.96 -8.74 -0.86
CA ASN A 393 -23.85 -7.64 -1.17
C ASN A 393 -23.14 -6.27 -1.10
N CYS A 394 -22.03 -6.18 -0.35
CA CYS A 394 -21.25 -4.97 -0.16
C CYS A 394 -19.99 -4.98 -1.02
N TYR A 395 -19.30 -6.14 -1.06
CA TYR A 395 -18.08 -6.38 -1.82
C TYR A 395 -18.11 -7.79 -2.40
N ASP A 396 -17.93 -7.92 -3.70
CA ASP A 396 -17.98 -9.21 -4.37
C ASP A 396 -16.67 -9.55 -5.10
N ILE A 397 -16.57 -10.79 -5.57
CA ILE A 397 -15.41 -11.30 -6.28
C ILE A 397 -15.81 -12.33 -7.32
N ARG A 398 -15.08 -12.35 -8.44
CA ARG A 398 -15.16 -13.38 -9.48
C ARG A 398 -13.76 -13.76 -9.94
N GLY A 399 -13.49 -15.05 -10.01
CA GLY A 399 -12.26 -15.61 -10.54
C GLY A 399 -12.41 -16.13 -11.96
N GLY A 400 -11.29 -16.21 -12.69
CA GLY A 400 -11.23 -16.78 -14.02
C GLY A 400 -9.81 -17.10 -14.47
N ILE A 401 -9.70 -17.69 -15.67
CA ILE A 401 -8.44 -17.95 -16.34
C ILE A 401 -8.59 -17.64 -17.82
N ASN A 402 -7.57 -17.01 -18.43
CA ASN A 402 -7.50 -16.82 -19.88
C ASN A 402 -6.04 -16.81 -20.36
N ASN A 403 -5.84 -16.85 -21.67
CA ASN A 403 -4.50 -16.94 -22.26
C ASN A 403 -3.68 -15.62 -22.17
N VAL A 404 -4.31 -14.48 -21.85
CA VAL A 404 -3.63 -13.18 -21.77
C VAL A 404 -3.20 -12.88 -20.36
N TRP A 405 -4.07 -13.17 -19.37
CA TRP A 405 -3.87 -12.81 -17.98
C TRP A 405 -3.51 -13.99 -17.07
N GLY A 406 -3.53 -15.23 -17.60
CA GLY A 406 -3.44 -16.42 -16.77
C GLY A 406 -4.60 -16.48 -15.78
N ASN A 407 -4.34 -16.88 -14.54
CA ASN A 407 -5.30 -16.77 -13.45
C ASN A 407 -5.53 -15.31 -13.09
N TYR A 408 -6.79 -14.91 -12.89
CA TYR A 408 -7.17 -13.57 -12.50
C TYR A 408 -8.41 -13.55 -11.61
N ILE A 409 -8.61 -12.46 -10.90
CA ILE A 409 -9.84 -12.13 -10.21
C ILE A 409 -10.24 -10.69 -10.53
N TYR A 410 -11.56 -10.43 -10.59
CA TYR A 410 -12.15 -9.12 -10.42
C TYR A 410 -12.82 -9.06 -9.06
N TYR A 411 -12.70 -7.94 -8.35
CA TYR A 411 -13.27 -7.79 -7.02
C TYR A 411 -13.53 -6.32 -6.71
N GLY A 412 -14.36 -6.05 -5.70
CA GLY A 412 -14.62 -4.73 -5.18
C GLY A 412 -16.08 -4.49 -4.84
N GLY A 413 -16.39 -3.26 -4.59
CA GLY A 413 -17.75 -2.80 -4.32
C GLY A 413 -17.77 -1.49 -3.54
N PRO A 414 -18.92 -0.79 -3.51
CA PRO A 414 -19.08 0.54 -2.93
C PRO A 414 -19.29 0.52 -1.40
N GLY A 415 -19.29 -0.65 -0.76
CA GLY A 415 -19.77 -0.81 0.60
C GLY A 415 -21.29 -0.59 0.66
N LYS A 416 -21.73 0.39 1.44
CA LYS A 416 -23.16 0.71 1.58
C LYS A 416 -23.84 0.97 0.23
N ASN A 417 -24.91 0.22 -0.02
CA ASN A 417 -25.71 0.31 -1.24
C ASN A 417 -27.12 -0.29 -0.98
N PRO A 418 -28.10 -0.26 -1.92
CA PRO A 418 -29.44 -0.79 -1.68
C PRO A 418 -29.51 -2.26 -1.28
N ARG A 419 -28.49 -3.10 -1.59
CA ARG A 419 -28.38 -4.50 -1.18
C ARG A 419 -27.59 -4.68 0.14
N CYS A 420 -26.92 -3.63 0.58
CA CYS A 420 -26.04 -3.57 1.75
C CYS A 420 -26.28 -2.23 2.46
N PRO A 421 -27.40 -2.08 3.23
CA PRO A 421 -27.84 -0.81 3.80
C PRO A 421 -26.99 -0.29 4.96
#